data_e7ee19324b8a8935e1c5ae3c175187a1
#
_entry.id   e7ee19324b8a8935e1c5ae3c175187a1
#
_cell.length_a   1.000
_cell.length_b   1.000
_cell.length_c   1.000
_cell.angle_alpha   90.00
_cell.angle_beta   90.00
_cell.angle_gamma   90.00
#
_symmetry.space_group_name_H-M   'P 1'
#
loop_
_entity.id
_entity.type
_entity.pdbx_description
1 polymer ?
#
loop_
_entity_poly.entity_id
_entity_poly.type
_entity_poly.pdbx_seq_one_letter_code
_entity_poly.pdbx_strand_id
1 'polypeptide(L)'
;QVVAQPASKIAQVAGFSDDAAHASKFLIVEESEIGEGHPFSGEKLSVVLTVYRASDFDHALDTVEEILGFMGEGHSCGIHSEIDERVEQLAERARVSTVLVNQPHAYNNGGSFDNGLDFTLSMGAGTWGDNDTCENLTYKHFLNYTYLARPIPSTEPTEDELFGDFLARTTQQG
;
A
#
# COMPACT_ATOMS: atom_id res chain seq x y z
N GLN A 1 -14.39 -20.95 -11.94
CA GLN A 1 -13.08 -20.65 -11.34
C GLN A 1 -12.29 -19.80 -12.31
N VAL A 2 -11.96 -18.58 -11.89
CA VAL A 2 -11.32 -17.56 -12.75
C VAL A 2 -9.95 -17.11 -12.22
N VAL A 3 -9.53 -17.59 -11.03
CA VAL A 3 -8.23 -17.28 -10.42
C VAL A 3 -7.09 -17.75 -11.35
N ALA A 4 -6.14 -16.84 -11.60
CA ALA A 4 -4.99 -17.05 -12.48
C ALA A 4 -5.34 -17.49 -13.91
N GLN A 5 -6.56 -17.17 -14.40
CA GLN A 5 -6.98 -17.49 -15.76
C GLN A 5 -6.77 -16.28 -16.70
N PRO A 6 -6.57 -16.53 -18.01
CA PRO A 6 -6.51 -15.46 -18.99
C PRO A 6 -7.89 -14.79 -19.16
N ALA A 7 -7.89 -13.54 -19.60
CA ALA A 7 -9.11 -12.74 -19.79
C ALA A 7 -10.14 -13.44 -20.70
N SER A 8 -9.69 -14.11 -21.76
CA SER A 8 -10.55 -14.89 -22.66
C SER A 8 -11.34 -15.98 -21.94
N LYS A 9 -10.72 -16.66 -20.98
CA LYS A 9 -11.39 -17.69 -20.19
C LYS A 9 -12.39 -17.10 -19.22
N ILE A 10 -12.04 -15.96 -18.59
CA ILE A 10 -12.93 -15.24 -17.68
C ILE A 10 -14.14 -14.72 -18.46
N ALA A 11 -13.93 -14.12 -19.63
CA ALA A 11 -14.99 -13.65 -20.51
C ALA A 11 -15.94 -14.78 -20.91
N GLN A 12 -15.39 -15.95 -21.28
CA GLN A 12 -16.19 -17.14 -21.61
C GLN A 12 -17.06 -17.58 -20.43
N VAL A 13 -16.50 -17.67 -19.22
CA VAL A 13 -17.24 -18.09 -18.01
C VAL A 13 -18.30 -17.05 -17.63
N ALA A 14 -18.02 -15.76 -17.86
CA ALA A 14 -18.98 -14.67 -17.65
C ALA A 14 -20.07 -14.58 -18.71
N GLY A 15 -20.02 -15.42 -19.76
CA GLY A 15 -21.03 -15.47 -20.80
C GLY A 15 -20.92 -14.39 -21.89
N PHE A 16 -19.76 -13.71 -21.97
CA PHE A 16 -19.51 -12.80 -23.09
C PHE A 16 -19.33 -13.59 -24.39
N SER A 17 -20.07 -13.20 -25.42
CA SER A 17 -19.99 -13.79 -26.77
C SER A 17 -19.26 -12.92 -27.79
N ASP A 18 -18.76 -11.76 -27.36
CA ASP A 18 -18.08 -10.79 -28.18
C ASP A 18 -16.62 -11.22 -28.43
N ASP A 19 -16.19 -11.22 -29.68
CA ASP A 19 -14.82 -11.51 -30.09
C ASP A 19 -13.81 -10.54 -29.42
N ALA A 20 -14.18 -9.28 -29.19
CA ALA A 20 -13.35 -8.30 -28.52
C ALA A 20 -13.07 -8.71 -27.06
N ALA A 21 -14.07 -9.23 -26.34
CA ALA A 21 -13.90 -9.71 -24.98
C ALA A 21 -12.94 -10.91 -24.93
N HIS A 22 -13.04 -11.82 -25.90
CA HIS A 22 -12.14 -12.99 -26.00
C HIS A 22 -10.72 -12.64 -26.44
N ALA A 23 -10.52 -11.54 -27.17
CA ALA A 23 -9.22 -11.03 -27.57
C ALA A 23 -8.54 -10.13 -26.51
N SER A 24 -9.27 -9.76 -25.45
CA SER A 24 -8.78 -8.85 -24.41
C SER A 24 -7.69 -9.48 -23.56
N LYS A 25 -6.73 -8.66 -23.14
CA LYS A 25 -5.66 -9.06 -22.21
C LYS A 25 -6.09 -8.94 -20.75
N PHE A 26 -7.03 -8.07 -20.43
CA PHE A 26 -7.63 -7.86 -19.13
C PHE A 26 -9.07 -7.37 -19.30
N LEU A 27 -9.85 -7.44 -18.23
CA LEU A 27 -11.22 -6.97 -18.17
C LEU A 27 -11.31 -5.83 -17.16
N ILE A 28 -12.22 -4.89 -17.39
CA ILE A 28 -12.51 -3.79 -16.48
C ILE A 28 -13.97 -3.91 -16.03
N VAL A 29 -14.19 -3.77 -14.73
CA VAL A 29 -15.52 -3.70 -14.12
C VAL A 29 -15.65 -2.38 -13.38
N GLU A 30 -16.69 -1.64 -13.64
CA GLU A 30 -17.05 -0.46 -12.84
C GLU A 30 -17.89 -0.91 -11.65
N GLU A 31 -17.47 -0.49 -10.44
CA GLU A 31 -18.15 -0.78 -9.18
C GLU A 31 -18.41 0.54 -8.45
N SER A 32 -19.44 0.56 -7.62
CA SER A 32 -19.85 1.75 -6.89
C SER A 32 -19.78 1.59 -5.38
N GLU A 33 -19.76 0.36 -4.90
CA GLU A 33 -19.77 0.05 -3.47
C GLU A 33 -18.70 -0.98 -3.13
N ILE A 34 -18.39 -1.15 -1.84
CA ILE A 34 -17.32 -1.98 -1.33
C ILE A 34 -17.92 -2.95 -0.29
N GLY A 35 -17.40 -4.17 -0.23
CA GLY A 35 -17.78 -5.15 0.76
C GLY A 35 -18.25 -6.49 0.19
N GLU A 36 -18.77 -7.35 1.06
CA GLU A 36 -19.16 -8.73 0.71
C GLU A 36 -20.23 -8.83 -0.39
N GLY A 37 -21.12 -7.84 -0.47
CA GLY A 37 -22.15 -7.74 -1.51
C GLY A 37 -21.59 -7.34 -2.89
N HIS A 38 -20.35 -6.89 -2.94
CA HIS A 38 -19.67 -6.32 -4.11
C HIS A 38 -18.38 -7.10 -4.42
N PRO A 39 -18.47 -8.27 -5.04
CA PRO A 39 -17.37 -9.22 -5.18
C PRO A 39 -16.19 -8.69 -5.98
N PHE A 40 -16.35 -7.60 -6.72
CA PHE A 40 -15.26 -6.95 -7.45
C PHE A 40 -14.48 -5.94 -6.59
N SER A 41 -14.93 -5.63 -5.38
CA SER A 41 -14.21 -4.72 -4.47
C SER A 41 -13.01 -5.38 -3.77
N GLY A 42 -13.02 -6.70 -3.64
CA GLY A 42 -11.94 -7.45 -3.00
C GLY A 42 -10.84 -7.93 -3.97
N GLU A 43 -9.85 -8.63 -3.42
CA GLU A 43 -8.79 -9.26 -4.19
C GLU A 43 -9.33 -10.37 -5.08
N LYS A 44 -9.01 -10.34 -6.36
CA LYS A 44 -9.54 -11.27 -7.37
C LYS A 44 -8.55 -12.32 -7.85
N LEU A 45 -7.25 -12.12 -7.63
CA LEU A 45 -6.15 -12.96 -8.15
C LEU A 45 -6.33 -13.28 -9.64
N SER A 46 -6.74 -12.29 -10.41
CA SER A 46 -7.10 -12.43 -11.83
C SER A 46 -6.85 -11.13 -12.59
N VAL A 47 -6.92 -11.20 -13.92
CA VAL A 47 -6.77 -10.03 -14.80
C VAL A 47 -8.06 -9.23 -14.94
N VAL A 48 -8.78 -9.03 -13.83
CA VAL A 48 -9.95 -8.17 -13.72
C VAL A 48 -9.61 -6.96 -12.88
N LEU A 49 -9.69 -5.77 -13.47
CA LEU A 49 -9.51 -4.50 -12.79
C LEU A 49 -10.88 -3.95 -12.38
N THR A 50 -10.99 -3.49 -11.15
CA THR A 50 -12.16 -2.73 -10.71
C THR A 50 -11.86 -1.24 -10.77
N VAL A 51 -12.81 -0.48 -11.26
CA VAL A 51 -12.72 0.98 -11.39
C VAL A 51 -13.82 1.61 -10.55
N TYR A 52 -13.44 2.54 -9.71
CA TYR A 52 -14.33 3.42 -8.94
C TYR A 52 -14.22 4.85 -9.46
N ARG A 53 -15.31 5.59 -9.41
CA ARG A 53 -15.34 7.01 -9.74
C ARG A 53 -15.40 7.84 -8.47
N ALA A 54 -14.46 8.76 -8.33
CA ALA A 54 -14.46 9.72 -7.25
C ALA A 54 -14.86 11.11 -7.79
N SER A 55 -15.60 11.88 -6.99
CA SER A 55 -15.97 13.27 -7.30
C SER A 55 -14.81 14.24 -7.21
N ASP A 56 -13.89 13.94 -6.30
CA ASP A 56 -12.72 14.76 -5.98
C ASP A 56 -11.64 13.88 -5.32
N PHE A 57 -10.55 14.50 -4.87
CA PHE A 57 -9.43 13.76 -4.29
C PHE A 57 -9.75 13.21 -2.90
N ASP A 58 -10.49 13.95 -2.07
CA ASP A 58 -10.86 13.49 -0.74
C ASP A 58 -11.77 12.26 -0.81
N HIS A 59 -12.75 12.27 -1.70
CA HIS A 59 -13.58 11.08 -1.96
C HIS A 59 -12.75 9.90 -2.51
N ALA A 60 -11.71 10.16 -3.30
CA ALA A 60 -10.81 9.10 -3.75
C ALA A 60 -10.02 8.49 -2.59
N LEU A 61 -9.53 9.32 -1.64
CA LEU A 61 -8.85 8.84 -0.44
C LEU A 61 -9.78 8.01 0.44
N ASP A 62 -11.01 8.47 0.69
CA ASP A 62 -12.02 7.73 1.46
C ASP A 62 -12.30 6.36 0.82
N THR A 63 -12.45 6.33 -0.51
CA THR A 63 -12.66 5.08 -1.26
C THR A 63 -11.45 4.12 -1.13
N VAL A 64 -10.23 4.64 -1.19
CA VAL A 64 -9.01 3.83 -1.00
C VAL A 64 -8.96 3.25 0.42
N GLU A 65 -9.25 4.05 1.45
CA GLU A 65 -9.28 3.56 2.84
C GLU A 65 -10.34 2.48 3.03
N GLU A 66 -11.52 2.65 2.45
CA GLU A 66 -12.59 1.67 2.55
C GLU A 66 -12.23 0.35 1.85
N ILE A 67 -11.62 0.42 0.65
CA ILE A 67 -11.13 -0.77 -0.07
C ILE A 67 -10.05 -1.48 0.75
N LEU A 68 -9.07 -0.74 1.28
CA LEU A 68 -8.00 -1.31 2.10
C LEU A 68 -8.55 -1.95 3.36
N GLY A 69 -9.47 -1.29 4.06
CA GLY A 69 -10.10 -1.81 5.27
C GLY A 69 -10.96 -3.05 5.03
N PHE A 70 -11.54 -3.19 3.83
CA PHE A 70 -12.27 -4.40 3.46
C PHE A 70 -11.32 -5.56 3.12
N MET A 71 -10.30 -5.30 2.30
CA MET A 71 -9.34 -6.32 1.88
C MET A 71 -8.08 -5.67 1.29
N GLY A 72 -6.96 -5.76 1.97
CA GLY A 72 -5.69 -5.27 1.41
C GLY A 72 -4.84 -4.41 2.34
N GLU A 73 -5.20 -4.23 3.60
CA GLU A 73 -4.33 -3.54 4.57
C GLU A 73 -2.93 -4.17 4.61
N GLY A 74 -1.93 -3.31 4.72
CA GLY A 74 -0.53 -3.70 4.83
C GLY A 74 0.20 -3.89 3.51
N HIS A 75 -0.47 -4.15 2.39
CA HIS A 75 0.21 -4.44 1.13
C HIS A 75 0.81 -3.15 0.51
N SER A 76 0.17 -2.57 -0.46
CA SER A 76 0.66 -1.40 -1.18
C SER A 76 -0.46 -0.70 -1.94
N CYS A 77 -0.27 0.57 -2.20
CA CYS A 77 -1.09 1.34 -3.14
C CYS A 77 -0.21 2.19 -4.05
N GLY A 78 -0.82 2.90 -4.98
CA GLY A 78 -0.10 3.79 -5.89
C GLY A 78 -0.89 5.03 -6.22
N ILE A 79 -0.18 6.08 -6.57
CA ILE A 79 -0.75 7.34 -7.01
C ILE A 79 -0.03 7.87 -8.25
N HIS A 80 -0.79 8.39 -9.19
CA HIS A 80 -0.28 9.18 -10.30
C HIS A 80 -0.70 10.63 -10.09
N SER A 81 0.22 11.47 -9.62
CA SER A 81 -0.02 12.89 -9.32
C SER A 81 1.27 13.69 -9.43
N GLU A 82 1.17 14.95 -9.86
CA GLU A 82 2.24 15.95 -9.83
C GLU A 82 2.09 16.89 -8.61
N ILE A 83 1.12 16.65 -7.73
CA ILE A 83 0.82 17.45 -6.55
C ILE A 83 1.34 16.70 -5.32
N ASP A 84 2.44 17.17 -4.73
CA ASP A 84 3.11 16.52 -3.60
C ASP A 84 2.20 16.39 -2.38
N GLU A 85 1.38 17.40 -2.09
CA GLU A 85 0.42 17.35 -0.97
C GLU A 85 -0.57 16.19 -1.08
N ARG A 86 -0.95 15.79 -2.29
CA ARG A 86 -1.81 14.62 -2.51
C ARG A 86 -1.07 13.31 -2.27
N VAL A 87 0.21 13.27 -2.61
CA VAL A 87 1.06 12.10 -2.36
C VAL A 87 1.24 11.91 -0.86
N GLU A 88 1.54 12.99 -0.13
CA GLU A 88 1.68 12.98 1.32
C GLU A 88 0.39 12.57 2.02
N GLN A 89 -0.75 13.17 1.64
CA GLN A 89 -2.07 12.81 2.19
C GLN A 89 -2.41 11.34 2.00
N LEU A 90 -2.14 10.77 0.82
CA LEU A 90 -2.34 9.35 0.59
C LEU A 90 -1.43 8.51 1.49
N ALA A 91 -0.15 8.87 1.60
CA ALA A 91 0.82 8.14 2.41
C ALA A 91 0.50 8.18 3.92
N GLU A 92 -0.08 9.27 4.41
CA GLU A 92 -0.51 9.41 5.80
C GLU A 92 -1.77 8.59 6.12
N ARG A 93 -2.67 8.45 5.16
CA ARG A 93 -3.98 7.80 5.36
C ARG A 93 -3.98 6.32 5.02
N ALA A 94 -3.26 5.91 3.98
CA ALA A 94 -3.26 4.53 3.51
C ALA A 94 -2.49 3.61 4.48
N ARG A 95 -3.17 2.58 4.98
CA ARG A 95 -2.58 1.55 5.85
C ARG A 95 -1.85 0.51 5.02
N VAL A 96 -0.77 0.90 4.39
CA VAL A 96 0.05 0.05 3.52
C VAL A 96 1.53 0.24 3.80
N SER A 97 2.34 -0.76 3.49
CA SER A 97 3.80 -0.70 3.65
C SER A 97 4.50 0.12 2.57
N THR A 98 3.87 0.27 1.41
CA THR A 98 4.49 0.96 0.27
C THR A 98 3.47 1.78 -0.50
N VAL A 99 3.79 3.04 -0.77
CA VAL A 99 3.07 3.90 -1.73
C VAL A 99 3.96 4.16 -2.93
N LEU A 100 3.53 3.75 -4.11
CA LEU A 100 4.24 3.97 -5.36
C LEU A 100 3.75 5.23 -6.06
N VAL A 101 4.66 6.13 -6.40
CA VAL A 101 4.34 7.43 -6.99
C VAL A 101 4.79 7.46 -8.45
N ASN A 102 3.85 7.75 -9.35
CA ASN A 102 4.08 7.96 -10.78
C ASN A 102 4.82 6.80 -11.49
N GLN A 103 4.57 5.56 -11.08
CA GLN A 103 5.20 4.38 -11.65
C GLN A 103 4.22 3.19 -11.73
N PRO A 104 4.46 2.21 -12.62
CA PRO A 104 3.62 1.03 -12.74
C PRO A 104 3.66 0.18 -11.47
N HIS A 105 2.51 0.05 -10.80
CA HIS A 105 2.40 -0.64 -9.50
C HIS A 105 2.84 -2.10 -9.58
N ALA A 106 2.34 -2.85 -10.55
CA ALA A 106 2.54 -4.29 -10.64
C ALA A 106 4.02 -4.72 -10.76
N TYR A 107 4.87 -3.88 -11.34
CA TYR A 107 6.29 -4.18 -11.52
C TYR A 107 7.15 -3.56 -10.41
N ASN A 108 6.85 -2.34 -10.02
CA ASN A 108 7.77 -1.54 -9.22
C ASN A 108 7.64 -1.79 -7.71
N ASN A 109 6.54 -2.42 -7.30
CA ASN A 109 6.33 -2.79 -5.91
C ASN A 109 7.34 -3.85 -5.41
N GLY A 110 7.79 -4.73 -6.28
CA GLY A 110 8.86 -5.69 -6.01
C GLY A 110 10.28 -5.12 -6.17
N GLY A 111 10.43 -3.81 -6.22
CA GLY A 111 11.71 -3.13 -6.44
C GLY A 111 12.02 -2.89 -7.91
N SER A 112 12.73 -1.80 -8.18
CA SER A 112 13.26 -1.50 -9.51
C SER A 112 14.56 -0.71 -9.40
N PHE A 113 15.28 -0.57 -10.51
CA PHE A 113 16.55 0.18 -10.54
C PHE A 113 16.38 1.70 -10.35
N ASP A 114 15.15 2.20 -10.44
CA ASP A 114 14.83 3.63 -10.43
C ASP A 114 13.86 4.05 -9.30
N ASN A 115 13.51 3.14 -8.40
CA ASN A 115 12.69 3.50 -7.22
C ASN A 115 13.36 3.25 -5.86
N GLY A 116 14.54 2.64 -5.84
CA GLY A 116 15.33 2.43 -4.62
C GLY A 116 14.82 1.35 -3.68
N LEU A 117 13.72 0.67 -3.98
CA LEU A 117 13.26 -0.48 -3.22
C LEU A 117 14.14 -1.71 -3.52
N ASP A 118 14.42 -2.51 -2.52
CA ASP A 118 15.10 -3.79 -2.70
C ASP A 118 14.28 -4.74 -3.58
N PHE A 119 14.95 -5.48 -4.47
CA PHE A 119 14.30 -6.47 -5.33
C PHE A 119 13.79 -7.67 -4.53
N THR A 120 12.52 -7.99 -4.70
CA THR A 120 11.89 -9.15 -4.05
C THR A 120 10.64 -9.62 -4.79
N LEU A 121 10.26 -10.88 -4.54
CA LEU A 121 8.91 -11.39 -4.83
C LEU A 121 8.05 -11.49 -3.56
N SER A 122 8.60 -11.13 -2.40
CA SER A 122 7.94 -11.22 -1.10
C SER A 122 8.10 -9.90 -0.36
N MET A 123 7.01 -9.20 -0.15
CA MET A 123 6.97 -7.94 0.60
C MET A 123 6.44 -8.19 2.01
N GLY A 124 7.00 -7.47 2.97
CA GLY A 124 6.41 -7.35 4.28
C GLY A 124 5.20 -6.41 4.26
N ALA A 125 4.15 -6.77 4.96
CA ALA A 125 2.93 -5.96 5.07
C ALA A 125 2.88 -5.14 6.36
N GLY A 126 3.90 -5.23 7.21
CA GLY A 126 3.96 -4.56 8.50
C GLY A 126 2.84 -4.96 9.44
N THR A 127 2.64 -4.18 10.49
CA THR A 127 1.59 -4.41 11.49
C THR A 127 0.18 -4.29 10.91
N TRP A 128 -0.01 -3.56 9.82
CA TRP A 128 -1.28 -3.47 9.12
C TRP A 128 -1.74 -4.81 8.53
N GLY A 129 -0.79 -5.68 8.15
CA GLY A 129 -1.04 -7.00 7.58
C GLY A 129 -0.60 -8.15 8.49
N ASP A 130 -0.57 -7.94 9.81
CA ASP A 130 -0.16 -8.93 10.81
C ASP A 130 1.24 -9.52 10.56
N ASN A 131 2.20 -8.65 10.20
CA ASN A 131 3.54 -9.03 9.77
C ASN A 131 4.62 -8.32 10.59
N ASP A 132 5.76 -8.97 10.78
CA ASP A 132 6.89 -8.43 11.57
C ASP A 132 7.77 -7.45 10.80
N THR A 133 7.62 -7.38 9.48
CA THR A 133 8.40 -6.49 8.61
C THR A 133 7.52 -5.75 7.63
N CYS A 134 7.86 -4.50 7.35
CA CYS A 134 7.22 -3.64 6.36
C CYS A 134 8.11 -3.36 5.14
N GLU A 135 9.20 -4.10 4.99
CA GLU A 135 10.17 -3.93 3.91
C GLU A 135 10.06 -5.04 2.88
N ASN A 136 10.64 -4.81 1.70
CA ASN A 136 10.86 -5.86 0.72
C ASN A 136 11.84 -6.88 1.28
N LEU A 137 11.44 -8.15 1.34
CA LEU A 137 12.24 -9.21 1.94
C LEU A 137 13.48 -9.51 1.12
N THR A 138 14.65 -9.42 1.76
CA THR A 138 15.94 -9.76 1.20
C THR A 138 16.68 -10.74 2.09
N TYR A 139 17.88 -11.15 1.67
CA TYR A 139 18.74 -12.01 2.48
C TYR A 139 19.03 -11.44 3.88
N LYS A 140 19.01 -10.12 4.06
CA LYS A 140 19.25 -9.45 5.36
C LYS A 140 18.26 -9.88 6.43
N HIS A 141 17.00 -10.16 6.05
CA HIS A 141 15.95 -10.59 6.97
C HIS A 141 16.14 -12.03 7.49
N PHE A 142 17.02 -12.79 6.86
CA PHE A 142 17.35 -14.16 7.23
C PHE A 142 18.70 -14.29 7.94
N LEU A 143 19.41 -13.16 8.14
CA LEU A 143 20.67 -13.15 8.85
C LEU A 143 20.46 -12.97 10.35
N ASN A 144 21.27 -13.69 11.13
CA ASN A 144 21.39 -13.45 12.55
C ASN A 144 22.60 -12.54 12.82
N TYR A 145 22.39 -11.41 13.51
CA TYR A 145 23.43 -10.45 13.81
C TYR A 145 23.85 -10.54 15.28
N THR A 146 25.17 -10.46 15.51
CA THR A 146 25.72 -10.25 16.85
C THR A 146 26.24 -8.82 16.93
N TYR A 147 25.71 -8.05 17.85
CA TYR A 147 26.12 -6.67 18.07
C TYR A 147 27.25 -6.60 19.10
N LEU A 148 28.31 -5.89 18.75
CA LEU A 148 29.40 -5.54 19.66
C LEU A 148 29.25 -4.09 20.05
N ALA A 149 28.79 -3.82 21.28
CA ALA A 149 28.62 -2.49 21.81
C ALA A 149 29.85 -2.06 22.62
N ARG A 150 30.33 -0.85 22.36
CA ARG A 150 31.42 -0.23 23.12
C ARG A 150 30.96 1.07 23.73
N PRO A 151 31.48 1.47 24.91
CA PRO A 151 31.19 2.79 25.47
C PRO A 151 31.56 3.90 24.48
N ILE A 152 30.69 4.88 24.40
CA ILE A 152 30.90 6.15 23.71
C ILE A 152 30.70 7.29 24.72
N PRO A 153 31.17 8.51 24.42
CA PRO A 153 30.79 9.68 25.22
C PRO A 153 29.27 9.78 25.37
N SER A 154 28.81 10.13 26.59
CA SER A 154 27.37 10.25 26.83
C SER A 154 26.75 11.29 25.89
N THR A 155 25.64 10.91 25.27
CA THR A 155 24.76 11.80 24.49
C THR A 155 23.44 11.98 25.23
N GLU A 156 23.43 11.76 26.57
CA GLU A 156 22.24 11.94 27.39
C GLU A 156 21.76 13.40 27.30
N PRO A 157 20.53 13.63 26.85
CA PRO A 157 19.99 14.97 26.78
C PRO A 157 19.71 15.51 28.19
N THR A 158 19.80 16.82 28.36
CA THR A 158 19.45 17.48 29.60
C THR A 158 17.93 17.45 29.84
N GLU A 159 17.52 17.62 31.09
CA GLU A 159 16.07 17.74 31.42
C GLU A 159 15.39 18.90 30.68
N ASP A 160 16.13 19.99 30.44
CA ASP A 160 15.61 21.15 29.70
C ASP A 160 15.40 20.84 28.22
N GLU A 161 16.32 20.09 27.60
CA GLU A 161 16.15 19.63 26.22
C GLU A 161 14.96 18.65 26.05
N LEU A 162 14.67 17.83 27.06
CA LEU A 162 13.57 16.87 27.03
C LEU A 162 12.21 17.46 27.41
N PHE A 163 12.20 18.33 28.43
CA PHE A 163 10.97 18.74 29.10
C PHE A 163 10.80 20.27 29.24
N GLY A 164 11.75 21.07 28.76
CA GLY A 164 11.74 22.52 28.93
C GLY A 164 10.46 23.18 28.47
N ASP A 165 9.97 22.84 27.31
CA ASP A 165 8.69 23.36 26.77
C ASP A 165 7.47 22.91 27.56
N PHE A 166 7.49 21.71 28.13
CA PHE A 166 6.41 21.21 28.98
C PHE A 166 6.43 21.92 30.35
N LEU A 167 7.57 22.03 30.97
CA LEU A 167 7.75 22.68 32.27
C LEU A 167 7.42 24.18 32.20
N ALA A 168 7.83 24.86 31.14
CA ALA A 168 7.49 26.27 30.92
C ALA A 168 5.97 26.52 30.80
N ARG A 169 5.24 25.62 30.13
CA ARG A 169 3.77 25.68 30.00
C ARG A 169 3.06 25.41 31.33
N THR A 170 3.58 24.49 32.14
CA THR A 170 2.97 24.13 33.43
C THR A 170 3.17 25.21 34.48
N THR A 171 4.29 25.93 34.42
CA THR A 171 4.60 27.04 35.38
C THR A 171 3.76 28.30 35.09
N GLN A 172 3.20 28.45 33.87
CA GLN A 172 2.35 29.60 33.51
C GLN A 172 0.87 29.40 33.88
N GLN A 173 0.47 28.24 34.36
CA GLN A 173 -0.92 27.90 34.72
C GLN A 173 -1.15 27.81 36.22
N GLY A 174 -0.17 28.11 37.08
CA GLY A 174 -0.23 28.19 38.51
C GLY A 174 -0.02 29.63 38.99
#